data_882cfb1c4119639466b57a246b2a90b2
#
_entry.id   882cfb1c4119639466b57a246b2a90b2
#
_cell.length_a   1.000
_cell.length_b   1.000
_cell.length_c   1.000
_cell.angle_alpha   90.00
_cell.angle_beta   90.00
_cell.angle_gamma   90.00
#
_symmetry.space_group_name_H-M   'P 1'
#
loop_
_entity.id
_entity.type
_entity.pdbx_description
1 polymer ?
#
loop_
_entity_poly.entity_id
_entity_poly.type
_entity_poly.pdbx_seq_one_letter_code
_entity_poly.pdbx_strand_id
1 'polypeptide(L)'
;MVPFFVQIKCQLGQSYDVANKLADAELASEIYSTAGGFDLLVKFYVEPGTNIGHFVNEKVQVIPGIQDTHTIITFKAFGTG
;
A
#
# COMPACT_ATOMS: atom_id res chain seq x y z
N MET A 1 13.30 -9.48 4.01
CA MET A 1 12.45 -8.37 3.57
C MET A 1 11.63 -7.85 4.74
N VAL A 2 11.38 -6.56 4.77
CA VAL A 2 10.63 -5.90 5.84
C VAL A 2 9.22 -5.60 5.33
N PRO A 3 8.16 -6.07 6.01
CA PRO A 3 6.80 -5.75 5.60
C PRO A 3 6.34 -4.42 6.20
N PHE A 4 5.48 -3.73 5.47
CA PHE A 4 4.72 -2.61 5.99
C PHE A 4 3.40 -2.51 5.22
N PHE A 5 2.48 -1.72 5.73
CA PHE A 5 1.16 -1.58 5.14
C PHE A 5 0.89 -0.13 4.77
N VAL A 6 0.08 0.07 3.74
CA VAL A 6 -0.42 1.38 3.39
C VAL A 6 -1.93 1.30 3.20
N GLN A 7 -2.65 2.14 3.93
CA GLN A 7 -4.07 2.36 3.67
C GLN A 7 -4.18 3.44 2.60
N ILE A 8 -4.97 3.19 1.57
CA ILE A 8 -5.08 4.08 0.42
C ILE A 8 -6.51 4.55 0.29
N LYS A 9 -6.68 5.88 0.23
CA LYS A 9 -7.93 6.51 -0.13
C LYS A 9 -7.86 6.88 -1.60
N CYS A 10 -8.85 6.41 -2.38
CA CYS A 10 -8.88 6.64 -3.82
C CYS A 10 -9.90 7.72 -4.18
N GLN A 11 -9.73 8.34 -5.33
CA GLN A 11 -10.75 9.16 -5.93
C GLN A 11 -12.00 8.31 -6.16
N LEU A 12 -13.18 8.93 -6.11
CA LEU A 12 -14.43 8.21 -6.26
C LEU A 12 -14.44 7.39 -7.56
N GLY A 13 -14.78 6.11 -7.43
CA GLY A 13 -14.87 5.20 -8.56
C GLY A 13 -13.53 4.68 -9.07
N GLN A 14 -12.41 5.00 -8.41
CA GLN A 14 -11.07 4.66 -8.90
C GLN A 14 -10.38 3.54 -8.12
N SER A 15 -11.02 2.98 -7.10
CA SER A 15 -10.34 2.02 -6.23
C SER A 15 -9.86 0.77 -6.98
N TYR A 16 -10.66 0.22 -7.89
CA TYR A 16 -10.25 -0.96 -8.64
C TYR A 16 -9.17 -0.63 -9.68
N ASP A 17 -9.23 0.54 -10.29
CA ASP A 17 -8.17 0.99 -11.19
C ASP A 17 -6.85 1.14 -10.47
N VAL A 18 -6.85 1.73 -9.28
CA VAL A 18 -5.65 1.87 -8.45
C VAL A 18 -5.11 0.51 -8.06
N ALA A 19 -5.97 -0.41 -7.61
CA ALA A 19 -5.56 -1.76 -7.25
C ALA A 19 -4.92 -2.49 -8.43
N ASN A 20 -5.49 -2.36 -9.62
CA ASN A 20 -4.94 -2.97 -10.83
C ASN A 20 -3.57 -2.39 -11.20
N LYS A 21 -3.41 -1.07 -11.07
CA LYS A 21 -2.11 -0.44 -11.34
C LYS A 21 -1.03 -0.88 -10.35
N LEU A 22 -1.40 -1.04 -9.08
CA LEU A 22 -0.48 -1.56 -8.07
C LEU A 22 -0.07 -3.00 -8.39
N ALA A 23 -1.03 -3.83 -8.78
CA ALA A 23 -0.77 -5.22 -9.14
C ALA A 23 0.11 -5.32 -10.38
N ASP A 24 -0.19 -4.52 -11.42
CA ASP A 24 0.57 -4.51 -12.66
C ASP A 24 2.01 -4.06 -12.46
N ALA A 25 2.23 -3.12 -11.54
CA ALA A 25 3.57 -2.63 -11.22
C ALA A 25 4.38 -3.63 -10.38
N GLU A 26 3.76 -4.71 -9.93
CA GLU A 26 4.40 -5.75 -9.10
C GLU A 26 5.06 -5.19 -7.83
N LEU A 27 4.49 -4.11 -7.29
CA LEU A 27 5.01 -3.46 -6.08
C LEU A 27 4.46 -4.10 -4.82
N ALA A 28 3.18 -4.48 -4.85
CA ALA A 28 2.46 -4.93 -3.67
C ALA A 28 2.49 -6.45 -3.55
N SER A 29 2.58 -6.91 -2.30
CA SER A 29 2.47 -8.35 -1.99
C SER A 29 1.00 -8.78 -1.91
N GLU A 30 0.17 -7.96 -1.25
CA GLU A 30 -1.26 -8.23 -1.06
C GLU A 30 -2.02 -6.92 -1.17
N ILE A 31 -3.18 -6.98 -1.78
CA ILE A 31 -4.06 -5.81 -1.94
C ILE A 31 -5.46 -6.24 -1.54
N TYR A 32 -6.03 -5.54 -0.56
CA TYR A 32 -7.39 -5.78 -0.10
C TYR A 32 -8.25 -4.55 -0.30
N SER A 33 -9.48 -4.73 -0.76
CA SER A 33 -10.47 -3.66 -0.71
C SER A 33 -11.07 -3.62 0.70
N THR A 34 -11.29 -2.41 1.21
CA THR A 34 -11.78 -2.21 2.57
C THR A 34 -12.96 -1.25 2.58
N ALA A 35 -13.73 -1.31 3.66
CA ALA A 35 -14.78 -0.35 3.93
C ALA A 35 -14.27 0.69 4.93
N GLY A 36 -14.96 1.82 5.03
CA GLY A 36 -14.64 2.87 5.98
C GLY A 36 -13.89 4.04 5.36
N GLY A 37 -12.95 4.60 6.09
CA GLY A 37 -12.26 5.82 5.70
C GLY A 37 -11.26 5.66 4.57
N PHE A 38 -10.81 4.43 4.31
CA PHE A 38 -9.89 4.10 3.22
C PHE A 38 -10.50 3.04 2.33
N ASP A 39 -10.06 2.98 1.08
CA ASP A 39 -10.62 2.07 0.07
C ASP A 39 -9.79 0.80 -0.09
N LEU A 40 -8.49 0.88 0.15
CA LEU A 40 -7.57 -0.25 -0.01
C LEU A 40 -6.66 -0.38 1.19
N LEU A 41 -6.31 -1.62 1.52
CA LEU A 41 -5.22 -1.95 2.44
C LEU A 41 -4.20 -2.76 1.66
N VAL A 42 -2.97 -2.28 1.60
CA VAL A 42 -1.93 -2.87 0.76
C VAL A 42 -0.73 -3.24 1.61
N LYS A 43 -0.21 -4.45 1.39
CA LYS A 43 1.00 -4.92 2.05
C LYS A 43 2.17 -4.88 1.07
N PHE A 44 3.26 -4.30 1.51
CA PHE A 44 4.51 -4.21 0.74
C PHE A 44 5.64 -4.90 1.50
N TYR A 45 6.63 -5.36 0.75
CA TYR A 45 7.91 -5.81 1.30
C TYR A 45 9.03 -4.99 0.69
N VAL A 46 9.98 -4.58 1.52
CA VAL A 46 11.16 -3.85 1.07
C VAL A 46 12.41 -4.44 1.70
N GLU A 47 13.55 -4.17 1.10
CA GLU A 47 14.84 -4.56 1.68
C GLU A 47 15.07 -3.84 3.01
N PRO A 48 15.73 -4.49 3.99
CA PRO A 48 16.13 -3.81 5.22
C PRO A 48 16.93 -2.55 4.90
N GLY A 49 16.65 -1.47 5.62
CA GLY A 49 17.31 -0.18 5.40
C GLY A 49 16.68 0.69 4.33
N THR A 50 15.65 0.21 3.63
CA THR A 50 14.91 1.03 2.66
C THR A 50 14.22 2.18 3.38
N ASN A 51 14.30 3.37 2.79
CA ASN A 51 13.53 4.52 3.25
C ASN A 51 12.08 4.35 2.81
N ILE A 52 11.23 3.91 3.74
CA ILE A 52 9.82 3.59 3.45
C ILE A 52 9.07 4.85 3.00
N GLY A 53 9.34 5.99 3.62
CA GLY A 53 8.70 7.25 3.21
C GLY A 53 8.99 7.60 1.77
N HIS A 54 10.23 7.46 1.32
CA HIS A 54 10.61 7.66 -0.08
C HIS A 54 9.93 6.65 -1.00
N PHE A 55 9.90 5.38 -0.59
CA PHE A 55 9.25 4.34 -1.38
C PHE A 55 7.77 4.69 -1.62
N VAL A 56 7.05 5.04 -0.55
CA VAL A 56 5.63 5.40 -0.67
C VAL A 56 5.46 6.62 -1.57
N ASN A 57 6.28 7.64 -1.36
CA ASN A 57 6.19 8.90 -2.11
C ASN A 57 6.47 8.68 -3.60
N GLU A 58 7.52 7.93 -3.93
CA GLU A 58 7.99 7.78 -5.30
C GLU A 58 7.29 6.67 -6.08
N LYS A 59 6.85 5.60 -5.40
CA LYS A 59 6.29 4.42 -6.06
C LYS A 59 4.79 4.28 -5.92
N VAL A 60 4.22 4.76 -4.82
CA VAL A 60 2.80 4.57 -4.51
C VAL A 60 2.00 5.83 -4.80
N GLN A 61 2.40 6.94 -4.22
CA GLN A 61 1.63 8.19 -4.32
C GLN A 61 1.59 8.78 -5.73
N VAL A 62 2.45 8.32 -6.62
CA VAL A 62 2.46 8.76 -8.02
C VAL A 62 1.39 8.06 -8.88
N ILE A 63 0.73 7.03 -8.34
CA ILE A 63 -0.29 6.29 -9.10
C ILE A 63 -1.54 7.16 -9.25
N PRO A 64 -2.02 7.36 -10.49
CA PRO A 64 -3.24 8.15 -10.69
C PRO A 64 -4.45 7.53 -10.00
N GLY A 65 -5.29 8.35 -9.41
CA GLY A 65 -6.50 7.93 -8.72
C GLY A 65 -6.36 7.84 -7.22
N ILE A 66 -5.15 7.95 -6.67
CA ILE A 66 -4.92 7.99 -5.23
C ILE A 66 -5.16 9.41 -4.71
N GLN A 67 -5.98 9.53 -3.67
CA GLN A 67 -6.29 10.79 -3.02
C GLN A 67 -5.45 10.99 -1.77
N ASP A 68 -5.26 9.93 -0.97
CA ASP A 68 -4.54 10.01 0.30
C ASP A 68 -3.97 8.64 0.65
N THR A 69 -2.91 8.63 1.46
CA THR A 69 -2.29 7.40 1.95
C THR A 69 -1.98 7.53 3.43
N HIS A 70 -2.06 6.40 4.13
CA HIS A 70 -1.65 6.30 5.52
C HIS A 70 -0.76 5.07 5.66
N THR A 71 0.53 5.30 5.92
CA THR A 71 1.52 4.23 6.05
C THR A 71 1.54 3.70 7.47
N ILE A 72 1.50 2.37 7.59
CA ILE A 72 1.54 1.69 8.88
C ILE A 72 2.84 0.88 8.94
N ILE A 73 3.72 1.29 9.84
CA ILE A 73 4.97 0.58 10.11
C ILE A 73 4.67 -0.47 11.17
N THR A 74 5.04 -1.71 10.89
CA THR A 74 4.85 -2.81 11.85
C THR A 74 6.18 -3.16 12.49
N PHE A 75 6.13 -3.65 13.74
CA PHE A 75 7.34 -4.02 14.46
C PHE A 75 7.56 -5.53 14.44
N LYS A 76 6.54 -6.30 14.79
CA LYS A 76 6.68 -7.74 14.94
C LYS A 76 5.36 -8.43 14.61
N ALA A 77 5.46 -9.51 13.84
CA ALA A 77 4.31 -10.38 13.60
C ALA A 77 4.23 -11.42 14.73
N PHE A 78 3.04 -11.59 15.29
CA PHE A 78 2.76 -12.61 16.30
C PHE A 78 1.85 -13.68 15.69
N GLY A 79 2.01 -14.92 16.13
CA GLY A 79 1.13 -16.00 15.73
C GLY A 79 1.27 -16.42 14.28
N THR A 80 2.37 -16.12 13.64
CA THR A 80 2.65 -16.60 12.28
C THR A 80 3.19 -18.01 12.38
N GLY A 81 2.30 -18.94 12.26
CA GLY A 81 2.70 -20.35 12.21
C GLY A 81 3.17 -20.77 10.85
#